data_8a19be8a8c69cf2c40c69f5ffdb57d92
#
_entry.id   8a19be8a8c69cf2c40c69f5ffdb57d92
#
_cell.length_a   1.000
_cell.length_b   1.000
_cell.length_c   1.000
_cell.angle_alpha   90.00
_cell.angle_beta   90.00
_cell.angle_gamma   90.00
#
_symmetry.space_group_name_H-M   'P 1'
#
loop_
_entity.id
_entity.type
_entity.pdbx_description
1 polymer ?
#
loop_
_entity_poly.entity_id
_entity_poly.type
_entity_poly.pdbx_seq_one_letter_code
_entity_poly.pdbx_strand_id
1 'polypeptide(L)'
;YVYEYEDDYIGDIGGDVKWSVSPNLTLDLTVNTDFSQVEADNQRINLTRFSLFFPEKRDFFLENAGFFSFGGGSSGRGGSRMGGGSTVQGFHSRTIGINANNQQVPLYGGGRLTGKVGKWSIGTLIMQSGSLESAAGSEVSPSNNYIVGRASYDVGERSRAGVLFTNRQASSTDYNRELGFDGRWGINDQTTVDAWIMKTESPHLDGDDFAGQIQFDWGSPRFQVRGAYLDVGDNFNPEMGFVTRTGIRAIDSSFYWTPFFPDSRYVRNLSPHVMYRHTIDRGGELLSKYAHLDWDMFLRYGDKVSVAHNRSYELLELPFQISAGVIIPPGVYEWGEVNLEFQSDAGRSVDGSFNYTTGGFWSGDRSEIRVQAGWRPGSRLSFALSLNHNEIDLPEGAFETDLASLRADLDFTTEMSMRSLIQYNSQQDMMLANVRLRYIYTPGSDLYLVYNETQVVEGSGLVDRAVLFKATYLLRF
;
A
#
# COMPACT_ATOMS: atom_id res chain seq x y z
N TYR A 1 2.47 -36.27 5.52
CA TYR A 1 3.65 -35.82 4.79
C TYR A 1 4.72 -35.50 5.82
N VAL A 2 5.87 -36.18 5.76
CA VAL A 2 7.06 -35.86 6.55
C VAL A 2 7.79 -34.80 5.72
N TYR A 3 7.82 -33.56 6.18
CA TYR A 3 8.65 -32.50 5.56
C TYR A 3 10.10 -32.78 5.98
N GLU A 4 10.98 -33.14 5.03
CA GLU A 4 12.42 -33.08 5.24
C GLU A 4 12.82 -31.61 5.22
N TYR A 5 13.38 -31.11 6.32
CA TYR A 5 13.96 -29.78 6.40
C TYR A 5 15.41 -29.86 5.93
N GLU A 6 15.76 -29.12 4.88
CA GLU A 6 17.17 -28.85 4.54
C GLU A 6 17.60 -27.58 5.29
N ASP A 7 18.61 -27.71 6.13
CA ASP A 7 19.30 -26.58 6.74
C ASP A 7 20.25 -25.98 5.70
N ASP A 8 19.96 -24.81 5.19
CA ASP A 8 20.83 -24.09 4.26
C ASP A 8 21.49 -22.88 4.97
N TYR A 9 22.81 -22.76 4.80
CA TYR A 9 23.59 -21.65 5.34
C TYR A 9 24.02 -20.73 4.21
N ILE A 10 23.36 -19.60 4.09
CA ILE A 10 23.67 -18.59 3.07
C ILE A 10 24.46 -17.46 3.72
N GLY A 11 25.64 -17.18 3.20
CA GLY A 11 26.44 -16.00 3.56
C GLY A 11 26.46 -15.03 2.40
N ASP A 12 26.16 -13.77 2.68
CA ASP A 12 26.11 -12.72 1.67
C ASP A 12 26.83 -11.45 2.14
N ILE A 13 27.41 -10.69 1.20
CA ILE A 13 28.10 -9.43 1.47
C ILE A 13 27.67 -8.37 0.44
N GLY A 14 27.24 -7.23 0.94
CA GLY A 14 26.83 -6.10 0.12
C GLY A 14 27.49 -4.81 0.58
N GLY A 15 27.29 -3.75 -0.16
CA GLY A 15 27.85 -2.44 0.17
C GLY A 15 27.03 -1.31 -0.41
N ASP A 16 26.92 -0.24 0.38
CA ASP A 16 26.22 0.99 0.00
C ASP A 16 27.19 2.18 0.09
N VAL A 17 27.12 3.07 -0.88
CA VAL A 17 27.85 4.33 -0.89
C VAL A 17 26.89 5.49 -1.02
N LYS A 18 26.89 6.39 -0.05
CA LYS A 18 26.11 7.63 -0.09
C LYS A 18 27.05 8.81 -0.27
N TRP A 19 26.83 9.56 -1.34
CA TRP A 19 27.61 10.73 -1.66
C TRP A 19 26.75 11.97 -1.87
N SER A 20 27.01 13.01 -1.08
CA SER A 20 26.41 14.32 -1.28
C SER A 20 27.10 15.04 -2.43
N VAL A 21 26.59 14.89 -3.65
CA VAL A 21 27.11 15.53 -4.88
C VAL A 21 27.06 17.06 -4.74
N SER A 22 26.01 17.55 -4.06
CA SER A 22 25.88 18.94 -3.63
C SER A 22 25.05 18.97 -2.32
N PRO A 23 24.92 20.13 -1.65
CA PRO A 23 24.10 20.23 -0.41
C PRO A 23 22.67 19.72 -0.53
N ASN A 24 22.11 19.75 -1.75
CA ASN A 24 20.72 19.37 -2.00
C ASN A 24 20.57 18.21 -2.99
N LEU A 25 21.65 17.51 -3.35
CA LEU A 25 21.65 16.42 -4.31
C LEU A 25 22.48 15.25 -3.78
N THR A 26 21.87 14.10 -3.59
CA THR A 26 22.49 12.90 -3.04
C THR A 26 22.49 11.79 -4.08
N LEU A 27 23.64 11.14 -4.24
CA LEU A 27 23.83 9.90 -4.98
C LEU A 27 23.99 8.77 -3.98
N ASP A 28 23.12 7.76 -4.09
CA ASP A 28 23.19 6.50 -3.35
C ASP A 28 23.52 5.38 -4.35
N LEU A 29 24.56 4.62 -4.09
CA LEU A 29 24.95 3.44 -4.86
C LEU A 29 24.86 2.22 -3.96
N THR A 30 24.37 1.11 -4.50
CA THR A 30 24.22 -0.15 -3.77
C THR A 30 24.71 -1.31 -4.63
N VAL A 31 25.36 -2.28 -4.01
CA VAL A 31 25.80 -3.54 -4.63
C VAL A 31 25.40 -4.67 -3.73
N ASN A 32 24.77 -5.68 -4.31
CA ASN A 32 24.29 -6.87 -3.63
C ASN A 32 23.40 -6.52 -2.42
N THR A 33 22.28 -5.84 -2.72
CA THR A 33 21.41 -5.24 -1.72
C THR A 33 20.66 -6.31 -0.94
N ASP A 34 20.97 -6.43 0.34
CA ASP A 34 20.28 -7.33 1.26
C ASP A 34 19.17 -6.60 2.01
N PHE A 35 17.96 -7.18 1.97
CA PHE A 35 16.77 -6.68 2.66
C PHE A 35 16.32 -7.60 3.81
N SER A 36 17.18 -8.47 4.31
CA SER A 36 16.88 -9.43 5.38
C SER A 36 16.38 -8.78 6.67
N GLN A 37 16.76 -7.52 6.94
CA GLN A 37 16.30 -6.77 8.11
C GLN A 37 14.90 -6.15 7.94
N VAL A 38 14.30 -6.24 6.76
CA VAL A 38 12.99 -5.62 6.49
C VAL A 38 11.90 -6.37 7.24
N GLU A 39 10.99 -5.61 7.84
CA GLU A 39 9.83 -6.16 8.52
C GLU A 39 8.89 -6.89 7.54
N ALA A 40 8.37 -8.04 7.96
CA ALA A 40 7.36 -8.77 7.19
C ALA A 40 6.12 -7.90 6.91
N ASP A 41 5.42 -8.19 5.82
CA ASP A 41 4.18 -7.51 5.49
C ASP A 41 3.06 -7.85 6.47
N ASN A 42 2.22 -6.86 6.75
CA ASN A 42 0.98 -7.12 7.45
C ASN A 42 0.08 -7.99 6.57
N GLN A 43 -0.31 -9.14 7.07
CA GLN A 43 -1.27 -9.98 6.40
C GLN A 43 -2.62 -9.28 6.27
N ARG A 44 -3.36 -9.62 5.22
CA ARG A 44 -4.70 -9.07 4.95
C ARG A 44 -5.60 -10.18 4.39
N ILE A 45 -6.84 -10.17 4.81
CA ILE A 45 -7.88 -10.98 4.20
C ILE A 45 -8.43 -10.19 3.00
N ASN A 46 -8.47 -10.81 1.85
CA ASN A 46 -9.00 -10.20 0.63
C ASN A 46 -10.36 -10.80 0.28
N LEU A 47 -11.42 -10.10 0.61
CA LEU A 47 -12.80 -10.43 0.25
C LEU A 47 -13.25 -9.71 -1.02
N THR A 48 -12.31 -9.16 -1.79
CA THR A 48 -12.57 -8.49 -3.07
C THR A 48 -11.86 -9.22 -4.20
N ARG A 49 -12.33 -9.04 -5.43
CA ARG A 49 -11.70 -9.58 -6.65
C ARG A 49 -10.44 -8.83 -7.10
N PHE A 50 -10.07 -7.77 -6.39
CA PHE A 50 -8.98 -6.88 -6.77
C PHE A 50 -7.69 -7.22 -6.02
N SER A 51 -6.55 -7.00 -6.69
CA SER A 51 -5.24 -7.17 -6.08
C SER A 51 -5.03 -6.19 -4.92
N LEU A 52 -4.43 -6.68 -3.84
CA LEU A 52 -4.07 -5.85 -2.69
C LEU A 52 -2.82 -5.03 -2.98
N PHE A 53 -2.85 -3.78 -2.57
CA PHE A 53 -1.67 -2.91 -2.57
C PHE A 53 -0.87 -3.08 -1.27
N PHE A 54 0.42 -3.39 -1.39
CA PHE A 54 1.37 -3.45 -0.27
C PHE A 54 2.38 -2.30 -0.39
N PRO A 55 2.57 -1.51 0.68
CA PRO A 55 3.54 -0.41 0.64
C PRO A 55 4.98 -0.92 0.57
N GLU A 56 5.88 -0.06 0.07
CA GLU A 56 7.32 -0.30 0.14
C GLU A 56 7.79 -0.27 1.61
N LYS A 57 8.70 -1.17 1.98
CA LYS A 57 9.30 -1.26 3.32
C LYS A 57 10.82 -1.26 3.33
N ARG A 58 11.45 -1.41 2.18
CA ARG A 58 12.91 -1.48 2.03
C ARG A 58 13.52 -0.08 2.13
N ASP A 59 14.42 0.12 3.08
CA ASP A 59 15.00 1.43 3.43
C ASP A 59 15.62 2.15 2.23
N PHE A 60 16.32 1.43 1.36
CA PHE A 60 16.90 2.00 0.13
C PHE A 60 15.88 2.68 -0.76
N PHE A 61 14.66 2.13 -0.89
CA PHE A 61 13.61 2.71 -1.72
C PHE A 61 12.75 3.73 -0.97
N LEU A 62 12.65 3.63 0.37
CA LEU A 62 11.87 4.56 1.19
C LEU A 62 12.58 5.92 1.33
N GLU A 63 13.89 5.90 1.44
CA GLU A 63 14.65 7.13 1.58
C GLU A 63 14.49 8.00 0.33
N ASN A 64 14.08 9.25 0.53
CA ASN A 64 13.81 10.20 -0.55
C ASN A 64 12.74 9.76 -1.57
N ALA A 65 11.87 8.79 -1.22
CA ALA A 65 10.80 8.29 -2.10
C ALA A 65 9.89 9.41 -2.66
N GLY A 66 9.74 10.52 -1.93
CA GLY A 66 8.95 11.68 -2.36
C GLY A 66 9.43 12.32 -3.68
N PHE A 67 10.70 12.15 -4.07
CA PHE A 67 11.21 12.64 -5.35
C PHE A 67 10.65 11.86 -6.55
N PHE A 68 10.14 10.66 -6.34
CA PHE A 68 9.51 9.82 -7.37
C PHE A 68 7.98 9.93 -7.41
N SER A 69 7.38 10.74 -6.52
CA SER A 69 5.92 10.91 -6.48
C SER A 69 5.39 11.51 -7.79
N PHE A 70 4.28 10.95 -8.31
CA PHE A 70 3.62 11.32 -9.55
C PHE A 70 2.12 11.49 -9.32
N GLY A 71 1.44 12.33 -10.12
CA GLY A 71 -0.01 12.46 -10.11
C GLY A 71 -0.61 13.18 -8.89
N GLY A 72 0.10 14.14 -8.30
CA GLY A 72 -0.46 14.99 -7.24
C GLY A 72 -0.44 14.40 -5.83
N GLY A 73 0.11 13.21 -5.62
CA GLY A 73 0.34 12.65 -4.29
C GLY A 73 -0.92 12.24 -3.50
N SER A 74 -2.02 11.92 -4.18
CA SER A 74 -3.25 11.45 -3.53
C SER A 74 -3.18 10.00 -3.01
N SER A 75 -2.07 9.34 -3.22
CA SER A 75 -1.83 7.94 -2.82
C SER A 75 -1.76 7.67 -1.31
N GLY A 76 -1.91 8.69 -0.45
CA GLY A 76 -1.66 8.53 0.99
C GLY A 76 -2.86 8.63 1.94
N ARG A 77 -3.97 9.22 1.56
CA ARG A 77 -5.00 9.55 2.59
C ARG A 77 -6.47 9.18 2.30
N GLY A 78 -6.82 8.72 1.12
CA GLY A 78 -8.25 8.49 0.78
C GLY A 78 -8.56 7.21 0.03
N GLY A 79 -7.62 6.66 -0.75
CA GLY A 79 -7.91 5.56 -1.67
C GLY A 79 -8.16 4.20 -1.01
N SER A 80 -7.67 3.98 0.20
CA SER A 80 -7.74 2.67 0.86
C SER A 80 -8.98 2.46 1.76
N ARG A 81 -9.76 3.50 2.01
CA ARG A 81 -10.98 3.40 2.84
C ARG A 81 -12.28 3.24 2.04
N MET A 82 -12.24 3.50 0.74
CA MET A 82 -13.38 3.25 -0.14
C MET A 82 -13.21 1.88 -0.78
N GLY A 83 -14.07 0.94 -0.46
CA GLY A 83 -14.03 -0.43 -0.99
C GLY A 83 -13.84 -0.45 -2.51
N GLY A 84 -12.80 -1.14 -2.99
CA GLY A 84 -12.59 -1.44 -4.41
C GLY A 84 -12.26 -0.27 -5.34
N GLY A 85 -11.78 0.88 -4.82
CA GLY A 85 -11.44 2.03 -5.65
C GLY A 85 -10.29 1.79 -6.63
N SER A 86 -10.47 2.21 -7.88
CA SER A 86 -9.42 2.12 -8.90
C SER A 86 -8.23 2.99 -8.50
N THR A 87 -7.10 2.35 -8.21
CA THR A 87 -5.85 3.02 -7.90
C THR A 87 -4.91 2.84 -9.09
N VAL A 88 -4.38 3.96 -9.59
CA VAL A 88 -3.32 3.96 -10.59
C VAL A 88 -2.11 4.66 -10.01
N GLN A 89 -0.97 4.01 -10.05
CA GLN A 89 0.30 4.54 -9.60
C GLN A 89 1.35 4.25 -10.66
N GLY A 90 1.96 5.27 -11.25
CA GLY A 90 2.92 5.12 -12.33
C GLY A 90 4.25 4.50 -11.88
N PHE A 91 4.65 4.75 -10.63
CA PHE A 91 5.85 4.10 -10.08
C PHE A 91 5.61 3.59 -8.67
N HIS A 92 5.96 2.34 -8.45
CA HIS A 92 5.91 1.66 -7.17
C HIS A 92 7.17 0.80 -7.01
N SER A 93 8.13 1.29 -6.23
CA SER A 93 9.46 0.66 -6.08
C SER A 93 9.41 -0.80 -5.63
N ARG A 94 8.34 -1.21 -4.95
CA ARG A 94 8.15 -2.58 -4.49
C ARG A 94 8.16 -3.62 -5.63
N THR A 95 7.78 -3.23 -6.84
CA THR A 95 7.83 -4.13 -8.02
C THR A 95 9.27 -4.49 -8.44
N ILE A 96 10.26 -3.70 -8.03
CA ILE A 96 11.67 -3.98 -8.31
C ILE A 96 12.17 -5.12 -7.41
N GLY A 97 12.65 -6.21 -8.02
CA GLY A 97 13.15 -7.38 -7.29
C GLY A 97 12.06 -8.27 -6.67
N ILE A 98 10.84 -8.19 -7.20
CA ILE A 98 9.74 -9.12 -6.89
C ILE A 98 9.11 -9.57 -8.21
N ASN A 99 8.97 -10.88 -8.41
CA ASN A 99 8.35 -11.42 -9.62
C ASN A 99 6.81 -11.48 -9.52
N ALA A 100 6.16 -11.89 -10.61
CA ALA A 100 4.70 -12.00 -10.68
C ALA A 100 4.10 -13.00 -9.65
N ASN A 101 4.89 -13.94 -9.16
CA ASN A 101 4.51 -14.92 -8.13
C ASN A 101 4.79 -14.42 -6.70
N ASN A 102 5.09 -13.15 -6.50
CA ASN A 102 5.46 -12.54 -5.21
C ASN A 102 6.75 -13.10 -4.60
N GLN A 103 7.62 -13.72 -5.40
CA GLN A 103 8.91 -14.24 -4.95
C GLN A 103 9.98 -13.15 -5.08
N GLN A 104 10.88 -13.12 -4.11
CA GLN A 104 12.02 -12.20 -4.15
C GLN A 104 13.03 -12.64 -5.21
N VAL A 105 13.48 -11.67 -6.03
CA VAL A 105 14.51 -11.84 -7.03
C VAL A 105 15.76 -11.09 -6.56
N PRO A 106 16.96 -11.69 -6.59
CA PRO A 106 18.20 -11.03 -6.15
C PRO A 106 18.42 -9.69 -6.85
N LEU A 107 18.85 -8.67 -6.12
CA LEU A 107 19.24 -7.37 -6.67
C LEU A 107 20.76 -7.24 -6.64
N TYR A 108 21.39 -7.30 -7.81
CA TYR A 108 22.85 -7.24 -7.92
C TYR A 108 23.42 -5.87 -7.59
N GLY A 109 22.66 -4.81 -7.87
CA GLY A 109 23.08 -3.47 -7.53
C GLY A 109 22.37 -2.40 -8.33
N GLY A 110 22.71 -1.17 -8.03
CA GLY A 110 22.13 -0.02 -8.69
C GLY A 110 22.53 1.29 -8.07
N GLY A 111 21.85 2.34 -8.49
CA GLY A 111 22.08 3.67 -7.95
C GLY A 111 20.86 4.55 -8.04
N ARG A 112 20.81 5.50 -7.13
CA ARG A 112 19.74 6.50 -7.03
C ARG A 112 20.34 7.89 -6.86
N LEU A 113 19.91 8.83 -7.70
CA LEU A 113 20.24 10.25 -7.56
C LEU A 113 18.95 11.01 -7.25
N THR A 114 18.89 11.69 -6.11
CA THR A 114 17.71 12.45 -5.68
C THR A 114 18.11 13.81 -5.11
N GLY A 115 17.26 14.81 -5.37
CA GLY A 115 17.46 16.13 -4.76
C GLY A 115 16.80 17.27 -5.50
N LYS A 116 17.18 18.49 -5.10
CA LYS A 116 16.70 19.75 -5.70
C LYS A 116 17.84 20.56 -6.30
N VAL A 117 17.60 21.05 -7.52
CA VAL A 117 18.49 21.99 -8.22
C VAL A 117 17.65 23.20 -8.61
N GLY A 118 17.75 24.28 -7.84
CA GLY A 118 16.87 25.44 -7.98
C GLY A 118 15.40 25.05 -7.75
N LYS A 119 14.57 25.27 -8.76
CA LYS A 119 13.14 24.90 -8.75
C LYS A 119 12.86 23.49 -9.25
N TRP A 120 13.87 22.76 -9.68
CA TRP A 120 13.75 21.37 -10.13
C TRP A 120 13.90 20.41 -8.96
N SER A 121 12.98 19.44 -8.86
CA SER A 121 13.13 18.23 -8.05
C SER A 121 13.42 17.10 -9.01
N ILE A 122 14.50 16.33 -8.75
CA ILE A 122 15.01 15.28 -9.63
C ILE A 122 15.10 14.00 -8.84
N GLY A 123 14.61 12.90 -9.41
CA GLY A 123 14.78 11.54 -8.95
C GLY A 123 15.16 10.65 -10.11
N THR A 124 16.30 9.95 -10.02
CA THR A 124 16.66 8.88 -10.97
C THR A 124 17.02 7.64 -10.19
N LEU A 125 16.64 6.49 -10.70
CA LEU A 125 16.93 5.19 -10.13
C LEU A 125 17.29 4.23 -11.26
N ILE A 126 18.37 3.48 -11.08
CA ILE A 126 18.77 2.39 -11.97
C ILE A 126 19.06 1.20 -11.08
N MET A 127 18.46 0.03 -11.37
CA MET A 127 18.66 -1.21 -10.63
C MET A 127 18.80 -2.37 -11.59
N GLN A 128 19.63 -3.34 -11.22
CA GLN A 128 19.80 -4.60 -11.94
C GLN A 128 19.43 -5.77 -11.03
N SER A 129 18.45 -6.59 -11.45
CA SER A 129 18.16 -7.86 -10.77
C SER A 129 18.91 -9.03 -11.43
N GLY A 130 19.08 -10.09 -10.67
CA GLY A 130 19.45 -11.40 -11.18
C GLY A 130 18.26 -12.12 -11.81
N SER A 131 18.47 -13.35 -12.22
CA SER A 131 17.41 -14.32 -12.55
C SER A 131 17.02 -15.12 -11.29
N LEU A 132 15.83 -15.71 -11.31
CA LEU A 132 15.40 -16.69 -10.34
C LEU A 132 15.15 -18.01 -11.05
N GLU A 133 15.79 -19.07 -10.58
CA GLU A 133 15.63 -20.43 -11.08
C GLU A 133 14.82 -21.27 -10.08
N SER A 134 14.05 -22.23 -10.59
CA SER A 134 13.38 -23.24 -9.75
C SER A 134 14.40 -24.26 -9.25
N ALA A 135 14.02 -25.05 -8.23
CA ALA A 135 14.82 -26.19 -7.76
C ALA A 135 15.13 -27.21 -8.88
N ALA A 136 14.36 -27.24 -9.97
CA ALA A 136 14.57 -28.08 -11.14
C ALA A 136 15.51 -27.43 -12.17
N GLY A 137 16.06 -26.22 -11.91
CA GLY A 137 16.96 -25.49 -12.81
C GLY A 137 16.27 -24.79 -13.98
N SER A 138 14.93 -24.66 -13.97
CA SER A 138 14.22 -23.87 -14.96
C SER A 138 14.10 -22.42 -14.50
N GLU A 139 14.29 -21.48 -15.44
CA GLU A 139 14.14 -20.06 -15.16
C GLU A 139 12.69 -19.72 -14.80
N VAL A 140 12.48 -19.16 -13.61
CA VAL A 140 11.18 -18.70 -13.09
C VAL A 140 10.99 -17.21 -13.34
N SER A 141 12.09 -16.44 -13.31
CA SER A 141 12.08 -15.01 -13.57
C SER A 141 13.40 -14.61 -14.23
N PRO A 142 13.37 -13.90 -15.37
CA PRO A 142 14.59 -13.42 -16.01
C PRO A 142 15.23 -12.27 -15.22
N SER A 143 16.51 -12.07 -15.49
CA SER A 143 17.22 -10.87 -15.04
C SER A 143 16.64 -9.63 -15.70
N ASN A 144 16.43 -8.56 -14.92
CA ASN A 144 15.83 -7.32 -15.40
C ASN A 144 16.70 -6.11 -15.09
N ASN A 145 16.73 -5.19 -16.02
CA ASN A 145 17.23 -3.83 -15.81
C ASN A 145 16.05 -2.88 -15.60
N TYR A 146 16.10 -2.10 -14.52
CA TYR A 146 15.08 -1.13 -14.14
C TYR A 146 15.65 0.28 -14.20
N ILE A 147 14.97 1.19 -14.87
CA ILE A 147 15.31 2.61 -14.95
C ILE A 147 14.08 3.43 -14.61
N VAL A 148 14.24 4.39 -13.69
CA VAL A 148 13.21 5.39 -13.37
C VAL A 148 13.83 6.77 -13.48
N GLY A 149 13.16 7.66 -14.18
CA GLY A 149 13.50 9.07 -14.28
C GLY A 149 12.30 9.93 -13.90
N ARG A 150 12.45 10.78 -12.91
CA ARG A 150 11.45 11.75 -12.47
C ARG A 150 12.06 13.14 -12.44
N ALA A 151 11.38 14.10 -13.07
CA ALA A 151 11.72 15.50 -12.94
C ALA A 151 10.43 16.31 -12.73
N SER A 152 10.43 17.22 -11.76
CA SER A 152 9.33 18.15 -11.56
C SER A 152 9.84 19.56 -11.30
N TYR A 153 9.11 20.55 -11.78
CA TYR A 153 9.43 21.96 -11.70
C TYR A 153 8.37 22.73 -10.92
N ASP A 154 8.80 23.47 -9.91
CA ASP A 154 7.92 24.33 -9.12
C ASP A 154 7.58 25.61 -9.90
N VAL A 155 6.32 25.70 -10.38
CA VAL A 155 5.77 26.84 -11.14
C VAL A 155 5.12 27.81 -10.14
N GLY A 156 5.94 28.71 -9.57
CA GLY A 156 5.47 29.59 -8.49
C GLY A 156 5.45 28.88 -7.13
N GLU A 157 4.58 29.35 -6.21
CA GLU A 157 4.58 28.89 -4.82
C GLU A 157 3.71 27.65 -4.58
N ARG A 158 2.71 27.40 -5.44
CA ARG A 158 1.66 26.39 -5.20
C ARG A 158 1.44 25.44 -6.36
N SER A 159 2.12 25.68 -7.48
CA SER A 159 1.91 24.90 -8.70
C SER A 159 3.20 24.17 -9.08
N ARG A 160 3.03 23.00 -9.65
CA ARG A 160 4.13 22.14 -10.10
C ARG A 160 3.72 21.40 -11.37
N ALA A 161 4.68 21.19 -12.26
CA ALA A 161 4.54 20.31 -13.42
C ALA A 161 5.69 19.30 -13.41
N GLY A 162 5.48 18.10 -13.93
CA GLY A 162 6.49 17.09 -13.92
C GLY A 162 6.35 16.04 -15.00
N VAL A 163 7.40 15.24 -15.15
CA VAL A 163 7.49 14.11 -16.09
C VAL A 163 8.07 12.89 -15.36
N LEU A 164 7.49 11.73 -15.61
CA LEU A 164 7.95 10.42 -15.14
C LEU A 164 8.28 9.56 -16.36
N PHE A 165 9.39 8.85 -16.29
CA PHE A 165 9.74 7.79 -17.21
C PHE A 165 10.12 6.55 -16.41
N THR A 166 9.63 5.37 -16.81
CA THR A 166 10.05 4.08 -16.28
C THR A 166 10.41 3.13 -17.42
N ASN A 167 11.35 2.21 -17.17
CA ASN A 167 11.69 1.13 -18.08
C ASN A 167 12.10 -0.10 -17.29
N ARG A 168 11.38 -1.21 -17.48
CA ARG A 168 11.81 -2.57 -17.13
C ARG A 168 12.19 -3.29 -18.41
N GLN A 169 13.33 -3.94 -18.42
CA GLN A 169 13.80 -4.66 -19.60
C GLN A 169 14.56 -5.93 -19.23
N ALA A 170 14.05 -7.08 -19.64
CA ALA A 170 14.74 -8.38 -19.59
C ALA A 170 15.43 -8.69 -20.92
N SER A 171 14.77 -8.39 -22.06
CA SER A 171 15.31 -8.64 -23.41
C SER A 171 14.79 -7.62 -24.42
N SER A 172 15.10 -7.78 -25.69
CA SER A 172 14.54 -6.95 -26.78
C SER A 172 13.05 -7.23 -27.04
N THR A 173 12.54 -8.38 -26.59
CA THR A 173 11.15 -8.81 -26.76
C THR A 173 10.38 -8.91 -25.44
N ASP A 174 11.04 -8.60 -24.32
CA ASP A 174 10.43 -8.55 -22.99
C ASP A 174 10.86 -7.25 -22.32
N TYR A 175 10.03 -6.24 -22.47
CA TYR A 175 10.21 -4.92 -21.85
C TYR A 175 8.86 -4.27 -21.55
N ASN A 176 8.88 -3.31 -20.64
CA ASN A 176 7.78 -2.41 -20.38
C ASN A 176 8.34 -1.00 -20.15
N ARG A 177 7.78 -0.03 -20.82
CA ARG A 177 8.14 1.38 -20.72
C ARG A 177 6.93 2.21 -20.40
N GLU A 178 7.12 3.26 -19.61
CA GLU A 178 6.08 4.20 -19.30
C GLU A 178 6.60 5.63 -19.41
N LEU A 179 5.77 6.50 -19.96
CA LEU A 179 5.97 7.95 -19.97
C LEU A 179 4.74 8.64 -19.43
N GLY A 180 4.92 9.45 -18.40
CA GLY A 180 3.84 10.18 -17.75
C GLY A 180 4.15 11.67 -17.60
N PHE A 181 3.09 12.49 -17.66
CA PHE A 181 3.12 13.92 -17.36
C PHE A 181 2.11 14.23 -16.26
N ASP A 182 2.49 15.04 -15.30
CA ASP A 182 1.60 15.47 -14.24
C ASP A 182 1.73 16.97 -13.94
N GLY A 183 0.66 17.52 -13.38
CA GLY A 183 0.62 18.89 -12.95
C GLY A 183 -0.31 19.10 -11.76
N ARG A 184 0.10 20.00 -10.89
CA ARG A 184 -0.72 20.55 -9.81
C ARG A 184 -0.83 22.05 -9.97
N TRP A 185 -2.05 22.55 -9.98
CA TRP A 185 -2.37 23.97 -9.98
C TRP A 185 -3.04 24.40 -8.68
N GLY A 186 -2.33 25.12 -7.85
CA GLY A 186 -2.90 25.85 -6.73
C GLY A 186 -3.49 27.17 -7.20
N ILE A 187 -4.80 27.21 -7.49
CA ILE A 187 -5.50 28.40 -7.98
C ILE A 187 -5.53 29.49 -6.90
N ASN A 188 -5.80 29.07 -5.67
CA ASN A 188 -5.75 29.90 -4.46
C ASN A 188 -5.52 29.00 -3.23
N ASP A 189 -5.63 29.54 -1.99
CA ASP A 189 -5.40 28.79 -0.73
C ASP A 189 -6.40 27.66 -0.51
N GLN A 190 -7.53 27.67 -1.18
CA GLN A 190 -8.63 26.74 -0.99
C GLN A 190 -8.83 25.81 -2.17
N THR A 191 -8.27 26.13 -3.35
CA THR A 191 -8.59 25.44 -4.60
C THR A 191 -7.34 24.90 -5.27
N THR A 192 -7.35 23.60 -5.54
CA THR A 192 -6.29 22.89 -6.27
C THR A 192 -6.90 22.07 -7.40
N VAL A 193 -6.21 22.01 -8.52
CA VAL A 193 -6.47 21.08 -9.62
C VAL A 193 -5.21 20.23 -9.83
N ASP A 194 -5.36 18.94 -9.74
CA ASP A 194 -4.34 17.95 -10.09
C ASP A 194 -4.73 17.23 -11.38
N ALA A 195 -3.79 17.06 -12.29
CA ALA A 195 -4.02 16.29 -13.51
C ALA A 195 -2.77 15.50 -13.88
N TRP A 196 -2.97 14.32 -14.46
CA TRP A 196 -1.88 13.52 -15.00
C TRP A 196 -2.37 12.66 -16.16
N ILE A 197 -1.44 12.30 -17.03
CA ILE A 197 -1.63 11.35 -18.11
C ILE A 197 -0.38 10.49 -18.23
N MET A 198 -0.55 9.20 -18.48
CA MET A 198 0.51 8.22 -18.68
C MET A 198 0.21 7.35 -19.89
N LYS A 199 1.26 6.90 -20.54
CA LYS A 199 1.20 5.91 -21.60
C LYS A 199 2.22 4.80 -21.32
N THR A 200 1.82 3.54 -21.51
CA THR A 200 2.68 2.36 -21.40
C THR A 200 2.98 1.77 -22.77
N GLU A 201 4.09 1.08 -22.91
CA GLU A 201 4.49 0.34 -24.09
C GLU A 201 5.00 -1.04 -23.67
N SER A 202 4.36 -2.11 -24.18
CA SER A 202 4.75 -3.50 -23.97
C SER A 202 4.71 -4.24 -25.32
N PRO A 203 5.60 -5.23 -25.59
CA PRO A 203 5.75 -5.85 -26.90
C PRO A 203 4.49 -6.51 -27.49
N HIS A 204 3.52 -6.86 -26.66
CA HIS A 204 2.32 -7.62 -27.05
C HIS A 204 1.00 -6.89 -26.77
N LEU A 205 1.05 -5.61 -26.39
CA LEU A 205 -0.10 -4.80 -26.08
C LEU A 205 -0.09 -3.55 -26.96
N ASP A 206 -1.01 -3.46 -27.91
CA ASP A 206 -1.14 -2.32 -28.81
C ASP A 206 -2.48 -1.61 -28.64
N GLY A 207 -2.45 -0.28 -28.61
CA GLY A 207 -3.62 0.59 -28.48
C GLY A 207 -4.24 0.56 -27.09
N ASP A 208 -5.02 1.58 -26.76
CA ASP A 208 -5.67 1.76 -25.45
C ASP A 208 -4.73 1.56 -24.24
N ASP A 209 -3.48 1.98 -24.40
CA ASP A 209 -2.33 1.80 -23.52
C ASP A 209 -2.05 3.04 -22.63
N PHE A 210 -3.05 3.87 -22.42
CA PHE A 210 -2.94 5.10 -21.63
C PHE A 210 -3.82 5.07 -20.39
N ALA A 211 -3.47 5.90 -19.40
CA ALA A 211 -4.31 6.26 -18.28
C ALA A 211 -4.19 7.76 -18.00
N GLY A 212 -5.26 8.36 -17.50
CA GLY A 212 -5.25 9.77 -17.13
C GLY A 212 -6.31 10.12 -16.10
N GLN A 213 -6.00 11.12 -15.27
CA GLN A 213 -6.92 11.63 -14.24
C GLN A 213 -6.87 13.14 -14.19
N ILE A 214 -8.03 13.74 -13.93
CA ILE A 214 -8.14 15.11 -13.47
C ILE A 214 -8.92 15.15 -12.16
N GLN A 215 -8.42 15.88 -11.20
CA GLN A 215 -9.02 16.04 -9.87
C GLN A 215 -9.11 17.50 -9.50
N PHE A 216 -10.25 17.90 -8.98
CA PHE A 216 -10.52 19.19 -8.39
C PHE A 216 -10.75 19.03 -6.89
N ASP A 217 -10.03 19.82 -6.09
CA ASP A 217 -10.20 19.94 -4.65
C ASP A 217 -10.49 21.38 -4.28
N TRP A 218 -11.59 21.60 -3.57
CA TRP A 218 -11.90 22.87 -2.93
C TRP A 218 -12.18 22.65 -1.46
N GLY A 219 -11.57 23.46 -0.58
CA GLY A 219 -11.71 23.29 0.86
C GLY A 219 -11.68 24.59 1.64
N SER A 220 -12.60 24.69 2.60
CA SER A 220 -12.63 25.68 3.67
C SER A 220 -12.64 24.96 5.02
N PRO A 221 -12.49 25.64 6.17
CA PRO A 221 -12.60 24.98 7.47
C PRO A 221 -13.93 24.27 7.73
N ARG A 222 -15.00 24.67 7.03
CA ARG A 222 -16.36 24.11 7.22
C ARG A 222 -16.82 23.20 6.10
N PHE A 223 -16.30 23.37 4.90
CA PHE A 223 -16.75 22.62 3.73
C PHE A 223 -15.56 22.14 2.91
N GLN A 224 -15.64 20.93 2.42
CA GLN A 224 -14.68 20.38 1.46
C GLN A 224 -15.45 19.69 0.34
N VAL A 225 -15.01 19.93 -0.89
CA VAL A 225 -15.55 19.31 -2.11
C VAL A 225 -14.38 18.74 -2.89
N ARG A 226 -14.52 17.52 -3.32
CA ARG A 226 -13.60 16.85 -4.25
C ARG A 226 -14.39 16.26 -5.39
N GLY A 227 -13.85 16.37 -6.60
CA GLY A 227 -14.32 15.66 -7.78
C GLY A 227 -13.13 15.17 -8.58
N ALA A 228 -13.18 13.94 -9.05
CA ALA A 228 -12.15 13.37 -9.92
C ALA A 228 -12.77 12.55 -11.05
N TYR A 229 -12.13 12.59 -12.21
CA TYR A 229 -12.43 11.75 -13.36
C TYR A 229 -11.16 10.99 -13.74
N LEU A 230 -11.27 9.67 -13.84
CA LEU A 230 -10.22 8.73 -14.21
C LEU A 230 -10.63 7.99 -15.49
N ASP A 231 -9.72 7.87 -16.45
CA ASP A 231 -9.85 7.01 -17.64
C ASP A 231 -8.62 6.11 -17.71
N VAL A 232 -8.82 4.79 -17.81
CA VAL A 232 -7.76 3.78 -17.92
C VAL A 232 -8.05 2.89 -19.11
N GLY A 233 -7.11 2.83 -20.03
CA GLY A 233 -7.20 1.99 -21.22
C GLY A 233 -7.17 0.49 -20.91
N ASP A 234 -7.66 -0.32 -21.82
CA ASP A 234 -7.72 -1.79 -21.66
C ASP A 234 -6.31 -2.40 -21.56
N ASN A 235 -5.37 -1.87 -22.34
CA ASN A 235 -3.99 -2.34 -22.43
C ASN A 235 -2.99 -1.49 -21.63
N PHE A 236 -3.47 -0.61 -20.75
CA PHE A 236 -2.59 0.12 -19.85
C PHE A 236 -1.96 -0.84 -18.84
N ASN A 237 -0.63 -0.96 -18.89
CA ASN A 237 0.13 -1.95 -18.12
C ASN A 237 1.40 -1.33 -17.49
N PRO A 238 1.32 -0.67 -16.31
CA PRO A 238 2.47 -0.09 -15.63
C PRO A 238 3.19 -1.16 -14.78
N GLU A 239 4.09 -1.94 -15.37
CA GLU A 239 4.76 -3.05 -14.65
C GLU A 239 5.69 -2.60 -13.52
N MET A 240 6.20 -1.36 -13.58
CA MET A 240 6.92 -0.72 -12.48
C MET A 240 6.01 0.15 -11.60
N GLY A 241 4.70 0.09 -11.83
CA GLY A 241 3.68 0.81 -11.11
C GLY A 241 2.67 -0.13 -10.44
N PHE A 242 1.44 0.36 -10.32
CA PHE A 242 0.31 -0.42 -9.80
C PHE A 242 -0.99 0.07 -10.43
N VAL A 243 -1.81 -0.85 -10.89
CA VAL A 243 -3.16 -0.58 -11.38
C VAL A 243 -4.11 -1.65 -10.84
N THR A 244 -5.22 -1.22 -10.24
CA THR A 244 -6.23 -2.15 -9.69
C THR A 244 -7.15 -2.69 -10.78
N ARG A 245 -7.44 -1.86 -11.80
CA ARG A 245 -8.41 -2.18 -12.85
C ARG A 245 -8.11 -1.37 -14.12
N THR A 246 -8.11 -2.03 -15.25
CA THR A 246 -7.98 -1.46 -16.60
C THR A 246 -9.33 -1.46 -17.32
N GLY A 247 -9.43 -0.83 -18.49
CA GLY A 247 -10.64 -0.81 -19.30
C GLY A 247 -11.78 0.00 -18.69
N ILE A 248 -11.50 1.03 -17.89
CA ILE A 248 -12.54 1.72 -17.11
C ILE A 248 -12.51 3.23 -17.26
N ARG A 249 -13.68 3.83 -17.01
CA ARG A 249 -13.84 5.26 -16.67
C ARG A 249 -14.52 5.37 -15.32
N ALA A 250 -14.00 6.23 -14.45
CA ALA A 250 -14.55 6.40 -13.11
C ALA A 250 -14.70 7.88 -12.76
N ILE A 251 -15.79 8.17 -12.05
CA ILE A 251 -16.01 9.47 -11.40
C ILE A 251 -16.02 9.22 -9.90
N ASP A 252 -15.18 9.97 -9.18
CA ASP A 252 -15.15 10.02 -7.73
C ASP A 252 -15.56 11.40 -7.26
N SER A 253 -16.45 11.49 -6.29
CA SER A 253 -16.84 12.75 -5.68
C SER A 253 -17.02 12.62 -4.18
N SER A 254 -16.72 13.69 -3.45
CA SER A 254 -16.99 13.75 -2.01
C SER A 254 -17.35 15.18 -1.59
N PHE A 255 -18.21 15.25 -0.58
CA PHE A 255 -18.62 16.50 0.07
C PHE A 255 -18.59 16.28 1.59
N TYR A 256 -17.89 17.18 2.29
CA TYR A 256 -17.82 17.21 3.76
C TYR A 256 -18.37 18.53 4.27
N TRP A 257 -19.16 18.44 5.34
CA TRP A 257 -19.61 19.59 6.11
C TRP A 257 -19.17 19.42 7.56
N THR A 258 -18.38 20.38 8.07
CA THR A 258 -17.78 20.31 9.41
C THR A 258 -18.28 21.48 10.28
N PRO A 259 -19.47 21.39 10.89
CA PRO A 259 -19.94 22.34 11.87
C PRO A 259 -19.19 22.19 13.20
N PHE A 260 -18.73 23.32 13.75
CA PHE A 260 -18.03 23.39 15.03
C PHE A 260 -18.98 23.87 16.13
N PHE A 261 -18.80 23.32 17.34
CA PHE A 261 -19.61 23.64 18.52
C PHE A 261 -18.73 24.18 19.65
N PRO A 262 -18.28 25.47 19.59
CA PRO A 262 -17.34 26.04 20.55
C PRO A 262 -17.85 26.01 21.99
N ASP A 263 -19.16 26.16 22.22
CA ASP A 263 -19.79 26.21 23.53
C ASP A 263 -20.20 24.82 24.08
N SER A 264 -20.10 23.76 23.28
CA SER A 264 -20.43 22.42 23.72
C SER A 264 -19.36 21.87 24.66
N ARG A 265 -19.78 21.28 25.80
CA ARG A 265 -18.87 20.61 26.74
C ARG A 265 -18.29 19.31 26.19
N TYR A 266 -19.01 18.60 25.31
CA TYR A 266 -18.69 17.24 24.91
C TYR A 266 -18.27 17.15 23.44
N VAL A 267 -18.99 17.79 22.54
CA VAL A 267 -18.77 17.71 21.09
C VAL A 267 -17.93 18.89 20.63
N ARG A 268 -16.84 18.60 19.90
CA ARG A 268 -15.98 19.62 19.26
C ARG A 268 -16.57 20.03 17.91
N ASN A 269 -16.85 19.04 17.07
CA ASN A 269 -17.44 19.22 15.74
C ASN A 269 -18.13 17.93 15.29
N LEU A 270 -19.04 18.05 14.37
CA LEU A 270 -19.49 16.97 13.51
C LEU A 270 -18.77 17.07 12.17
N SER A 271 -18.77 15.97 11.41
CA SER A 271 -18.29 15.96 10.01
C SER A 271 -19.13 15.02 9.15
N PRO A 272 -20.46 15.29 9.02
CA PRO A 272 -21.26 14.54 8.07
C PRO A 272 -20.67 14.69 6.68
N HIS A 273 -20.59 13.56 5.95
CA HIS A 273 -20.04 13.56 4.61
C HIS A 273 -20.70 12.50 3.72
N VAL A 274 -20.64 12.77 2.44
CA VAL A 274 -21.05 11.84 1.40
C VAL A 274 -19.89 11.63 0.43
N MET A 275 -19.68 10.37 0.04
CA MET A 275 -18.76 10.00 -1.04
C MET A 275 -19.51 9.15 -2.05
N TYR A 276 -19.23 9.38 -3.32
CA TYR A 276 -19.84 8.64 -4.41
C TYR A 276 -18.80 8.31 -5.46
N ARG A 277 -18.78 7.04 -5.88
CA ARG A 277 -17.98 6.52 -6.98
C ARG A 277 -18.88 5.86 -8.00
N HIS A 278 -18.61 6.09 -9.27
CA HIS A 278 -19.29 5.50 -10.39
C HIS A 278 -18.26 5.06 -11.42
N THR A 279 -18.22 3.76 -11.72
CA THR A 279 -17.25 3.17 -12.63
C THR A 279 -18.00 2.44 -13.75
N ILE A 280 -17.68 2.79 -14.97
CA ILE A 280 -18.19 2.17 -16.19
C ILE A 280 -17.02 1.55 -16.97
N ASP A 281 -17.32 0.62 -17.83
CA ASP A 281 -16.38 0.18 -18.86
C ASP A 281 -16.19 1.26 -19.93
N ARG A 282 -15.34 1.02 -20.91
CA ARG A 282 -15.14 1.96 -22.04
C ARG A 282 -16.30 1.98 -23.02
N GLY A 283 -17.17 0.96 -23.03
CA GLY A 283 -18.43 0.87 -23.77
C GLY A 283 -19.58 1.65 -23.12
N GLY A 284 -19.47 2.03 -21.86
CA GLY A 284 -20.48 2.74 -21.08
C GLY A 284 -21.34 1.83 -20.19
N GLU A 285 -21.01 0.54 -20.07
CA GLU A 285 -21.69 -0.38 -19.17
C GLU A 285 -21.29 -0.12 -17.71
N LEU A 286 -22.25 -0.11 -16.78
CA LEU A 286 -22.01 0.10 -15.37
C LEU A 286 -21.33 -1.13 -14.76
N LEU A 287 -20.11 -0.95 -14.30
CA LEU A 287 -19.30 -2.00 -13.68
C LEU A 287 -19.37 -1.99 -12.17
N SER A 288 -19.28 -0.80 -11.53
CA SER A 288 -19.41 -0.67 -10.09
C SER A 288 -19.88 0.72 -9.69
N LYS A 289 -20.60 0.77 -8.57
CA LYS A 289 -21.06 2.00 -7.93
C LYS A 289 -20.93 1.85 -6.42
N TYR A 290 -20.44 2.89 -5.77
CA TYR A 290 -20.32 2.95 -4.32
C TYR A 290 -20.82 4.30 -3.82
N ALA A 291 -21.73 4.27 -2.87
CA ALA A 291 -22.22 5.45 -2.16
C ALA A 291 -21.99 5.26 -0.66
N HIS A 292 -21.40 6.26 -0.03
CA HIS A 292 -21.09 6.29 1.39
C HIS A 292 -21.65 7.56 2.01
N LEU A 293 -22.43 7.39 3.06
CA LEU A 293 -22.99 8.48 3.85
C LEU A 293 -22.56 8.25 5.31
N ASP A 294 -21.85 9.19 5.89
CA ASP A 294 -21.26 9.07 7.22
C ASP A 294 -21.57 10.31 8.09
N TRP A 295 -21.72 10.07 9.37
CA TRP A 295 -21.82 11.07 10.44
C TRP A 295 -20.72 10.86 11.46
N ASP A 296 -19.56 11.48 11.23
CA ASP A 296 -18.50 11.55 12.21
C ASP A 296 -18.83 12.57 13.30
N MET A 297 -18.68 12.18 14.55
CA MET A 297 -18.76 13.04 15.73
C MET A 297 -17.41 13.03 16.46
N PHE A 298 -16.76 14.18 16.51
CA PHE A 298 -15.49 14.38 17.23
C PHE A 298 -15.75 14.98 18.59
N LEU A 299 -15.33 14.25 19.63
CA LEU A 299 -15.45 14.69 21.02
C LEU A 299 -14.30 15.60 21.43
N ARG A 300 -14.50 16.43 22.44
CA ARG A 300 -13.46 17.35 22.94
C ARG A 300 -12.26 16.64 23.54
N TYR A 301 -12.44 15.42 24.02
CA TYR A 301 -11.39 14.60 24.60
C TYR A 301 -10.59 13.79 23.57
N GLY A 302 -10.78 14.08 22.26
CA GLY A 302 -10.06 13.45 21.14
C GLY A 302 -10.72 12.19 20.59
N ASP A 303 -11.76 11.66 21.24
CA ASP A 303 -12.46 10.48 20.78
C ASP A 303 -13.33 10.80 19.55
N LYS A 304 -13.56 9.79 18.72
CA LYS A 304 -14.45 9.84 17.54
C LYS A 304 -15.50 8.73 17.65
N VAL A 305 -16.73 9.07 17.31
CA VAL A 305 -17.83 8.13 17.07
C VAL A 305 -18.34 8.36 15.66
N SER A 306 -18.58 7.30 14.89
CA SER A 306 -19.09 7.38 13.54
C SER A 306 -20.20 6.37 13.30
N VAL A 307 -21.18 6.77 12.47
CA VAL A 307 -22.22 5.90 11.93
C VAL A 307 -22.28 6.14 10.44
N ALA A 308 -22.00 5.11 9.66
CA ALA A 308 -22.03 5.19 8.21
C ALA A 308 -23.03 4.20 7.60
N HIS A 309 -23.57 4.56 6.44
CA HIS A 309 -24.32 3.69 5.57
C HIS A 309 -23.65 3.64 4.20
N ASN A 310 -23.33 2.42 3.76
CA ASN A 310 -22.70 2.13 2.48
C ASN A 310 -23.72 1.48 1.55
N ARG A 311 -23.64 1.80 0.27
CA ARG A 311 -24.41 1.13 -0.76
C ARG A 311 -23.50 0.81 -1.93
N SER A 312 -23.44 -0.47 -2.30
CA SER A 312 -22.57 -1.01 -3.34
C SER A 312 -23.39 -1.61 -4.48
N TYR A 313 -22.84 -1.50 -5.68
CA TYR A 313 -23.26 -2.19 -6.89
C TYR A 313 -22.01 -2.77 -7.55
N GLU A 314 -22.03 -4.04 -7.94
CA GLU A 314 -20.96 -4.70 -8.70
C GLU A 314 -21.53 -5.56 -9.81
N LEU A 315 -21.03 -5.37 -11.03
CA LEU A 315 -21.19 -6.30 -12.15
C LEU A 315 -20.01 -7.27 -12.11
N LEU A 316 -20.31 -8.54 -11.90
CA LEU A 316 -19.34 -9.62 -11.94
C LEU A 316 -19.45 -10.35 -13.27
N GLU A 317 -18.46 -10.18 -14.14
CA GLU A 317 -18.45 -10.77 -15.49
C GLU A 317 -17.95 -12.21 -15.50
N LEU A 318 -17.06 -12.56 -14.56
CA LEU A 318 -16.47 -13.89 -14.40
C LEU A 318 -16.72 -14.41 -12.98
N PRO A 319 -16.78 -15.74 -12.78
CA PRO A 319 -16.89 -16.32 -11.43
C PRO A 319 -15.79 -15.81 -10.52
N PHE A 320 -16.13 -15.48 -9.28
CA PHE A 320 -15.20 -15.00 -8.28
C PHE A 320 -15.13 -15.95 -7.08
N GLN A 321 -14.00 -16.62 -6.89
CA GLN A 321 -13.76 -17.44 -5.71
C GLN A 321 -13.38 -16.53 -4.54
N ILE A 322 -14.32 -16.32 -3.60
CA ILE A 322 -14.14 -15.45 -2.45
C ILE A 322 -13.48 -16.18 -1.26
N SER A 323 -13.70 -17.48 -1.18
CA SER A 323 -13.07 -18.39 -0.19
C SER A 323 -12.93 -19.78 -0.79
N ALA A 324 -12.21 -20.68 -0.14
CA ALA A 324 -12.06 -22.06 -0.57
C ALA A 324 -13.44 -22.74 -0.68
N GLY A 325 -13.80 -23.17 -1.89
CA GLY A 325 -15.08 -23.83 -2.15
C GLY A 325 -16.30 -22.89 -2.28
N VAL A 326 -16.16 -21.57 -2.07
CA VAL A 326 -17.25 -20.59 -2.21
C VAL A 326 -16.98 -19.72 -3.44
N ILE A 327 -17.79 -19.88 -4.48
CA ILE A 327 -17.64 -19.19 -5.77
C ILE A 327 -18.90 -18.39 -6.06
N ILE A 328 -18.75 -17.07 -6.13
CA ILE A 328 -19.82 -16.15 -6.51
C ILE A 328 -19.97 -16.21 -8.04
N PRO A 329 -21.17 -16.53 -8.59
CA PRO A 329 -21.38 -16.61 -10.03
C PRO A 329 -21.37 -15.23 -10.70
N PRO A 330 -21.17 -15.16 -12.03
CA PRO A 330 -21.37 -13.92 -12.78
C PRO A 330 -22.79 -13.38 -12.59
N GLY A 331 -22.90 -12.06 -12.46
CA GLY A 331 -24.19 -11.42 -12.24
C GLY A 331 -24.06 -9.98 -11.74
N VAL A 332 -25.20 -9.37 -11.49
CA VAL A 332 -25.31 -8.04 -10.88
C VAL A 332 -25.65 -8.19 -9.42
N TYR A 333 -24.88 -7.52 -8.57
CA TYR A 333 -25.04 -7.55 -7.12
C TYR A 333 -25.22 -6.14 -6.58
N GLU A 334 -26.25 -5.95 -5.76
CA GLU A 334 -26.49 -4.70 -5.05
C GLU A 334 -26.70 -4.99 -3.57
N TRP A 335 -26.00 -4.25 -2.71
CA TRP A 335 -26.16 -4.43 -1.27
C TRP A 335 -25.94 -3.14 -0.49
N GLY A 336 -26.40 -3.15 0.76
CA GLY A 336 -26.21 -2.05 1.70
C GLY A 336 -25.70 -2.56 3.04
N GLU A 337 -24.78 -1.81 3.65
CA GLU A 337 -24.17 -2.10 4.95
C GLU A 337 -24.26 -0.90 5.87
N VAL A 338 -24.36 -1.14 7.16
CA VAL A 338 -24.21 -0.14 8.22
C VAL A 338 -22.89 -0.39 8.92
N ASN A 339 -22.14 0.70 9.15
CA ASN A 339 -20.89 0.68 9.88
C ASN A 339 -20.98 1.56 11.12
N LEU A 340 -20.57 1.02 12.27
CA LEU A 340 -20.45 1.72 13.54
C LEU A 340 -18.99 1.76 13.94
N GLU A 341 -18.43 2.94 14.20
CA GLU A 341 -17.03 3.09 14.61
C GLU A 341 -16.94 3.90 15.90
N PHE A 342 -16.11 3.42 16.81
CA PHE A 342 -15.58 4.18 17.93
C PHE A 342 -14.05 4.19 17.85
N GLN A 343 -13.43 5.34 18.04
CA GLN A 343 -11.98 5.50 18.11
C GLN A 343 -11.64 6.40 19.29
N SER A 344 -10.81 5.90 20.21
CA SER A 344 -10.27 6.72 21.30
C SER A 344 -9.09 7.59 20.82
N ASP A 345 -8.78 8.63 21.57
CA ASP A 345 -7.62 9.48 21.31
C ASP A 345 -6.32 8.67 21.38
N ALA A 346 -5.56 8.67 20.28
CA ALA A 346 -4.29 7.97 20.16
C ALA A 346 -3.15 8.54 21.05
N GLY A 347 -3.35 9.70 21.66
CA GLY A 347 -2.40 10.30 22.61
C GLY A 347 -2.42 9.67 24.01
N ARG A 348 -3.41 8.82 24.31
CA ARG A 348 -3.50 8.14 25.61
C ARG A 348 -2.51 6.99 25.72
N SER A 349 -2.15 6.63 26.97
CA SER A 349 -1.33 5.44 27.23
C SER A 349 -2.03 4.13 26.85
N VAL A 350 -3.36 4.11 26.91
CA VAL A 350 -4.22 3.07 26.37
C VAL A 350 -5.15 3.72 25.36
N ASP A 351 -5.09 3.28 24.13
CA ASP A 351 -5.97 3.72 23.06
C ASP A 351 -6.54 2.51 22.32
N GLY A 352 -7.55 2.76 21.47
CA GLY A 352 -8.11 1.69 20.66
C GLY A 352 -9.23 2.15 19.76
N SER A 353 -9.63 1.27 18.87
CA SER A 353 -10.80 1.44 18.02
C SER A 353 -11.63 0.16 17.99
N PHE A 354 -12.91 0.36 17.85
CA PHE A 354 -13.90 -0.69 17.61
C PHE A 354 -14.66 -0.31 16.34
N ASN A 355 -14.79 -1.26 15.43
CA ASN A 355 -15.57 -1.10 14.22
C ASN A 355 -16.47 -2.33 14.04
N TYR A 356 -17.75 -2.11 13.81
CA TYR A 356 -18.73 -3.13 13.51
C TYR A 356 -19.45 -2.79 12.22
N THR A 357 -19.35 -3.69 11.23
CA THR A 357 -20.05 -3.57 9.94
C THR A 357 -21.01 -4.72 9.80
N THR A 358 -22.25 -4.44 9.42
CA THR A 358 -23.27 -5.47 9.16
C THR A 358 -24.19 -5.06 8.03
N GLY A 359 -24.71 -6.05 7.33
CA GLY A 359 -25.67 -5.88 6.23
C GLY A 359 -25.41 -6.81 5.06
N GLY A 360 -26.01 -6.47 3.93
CA GLY A 360 -25.83 -7.26 2.71
C GLY A 360 -24.39 -7.31 2.24
N PHE A 361 -24.01 -8.40 1.59
CA PHE A 361 -22.69 -8.60 1.01
C PHE A 361 -22.80 -9.58 -0.16
N TRP A 362 -22.52 -9.12 -1.38
CA TRP A 362 -22.73 -9.86 -2.62
C TRP A 362 -24.17 -10.39 -2.71
N SER A 363 -24.33 -11.74 -2.68
CA SER A 363 -25.60 -12.47 -2.77
C SER A 363 -26.29 -12.71 -1.42
N GLY A 364 -25.62 -12.43 -0.30
CA GLY A 364 -26.11 -12.69 1.06
C GLY A 364 -25.77 -11.59 2.04
N ASP A 365 -25.30 -11.97 3.22
CA ASP A 365 -25.05 -11.05 4.34
C ASP A 365 -23.64 -11.22 4.93
N ARG A 366 -23.15 -10.15 5.57
CA ARG A 366 -21.89 -10.14 6.31
C ARG A 366 -22.03 -9.42 7.66
N SER A 367 -21.34 -9.95 8.67
CA SER A 367 -20.98 -9.19 9.84
C SER A 367 -19.45 -9.17 10.02
N GLU A 368 -18.91 -8.00 10.31
CA GLU A 368 -17.48 -7.79 10.55
C GLU A 368 -17.27 -7.08 11.88
N ILE A 369 -16.41 -7.64 12.72
CA ILE A 369 -15.93 -6.99 13.95
C ILE A 369 -14.44 -6.75 13.80
N ARG A 370 -14.02 -5.48 13.94
CA ARG A 370 -12.61 -5.10 13.99
C ARG A 370 -12.31 -4.38 15.29
N VAL A 371 -11.31 -4.88 16.02
CA VAL A 371 -10.82 -4.29 17.27
C VAL A 371 -9.34 -3.98 17.13
N GLN A 372 -8.95 -2.78 17.49
CA GLN A 372 -7.56 -2.40 17.66
C GLN A 372 -7.36 -1.86 19.06
N ALA A 373 -6.27 -2.25 19.71
CA ALA A 373 -5.91 -1.77 21.03
C ALA A 373 -4.41 -1.47 21.09
N GLY A 374 -4.07 -0.28 21.55
CA GLY A 374 -2.72 0.16 21.84
C GLY A 374 -2.50 0.32 23.33
N TRP A 375 -1.34 -0.11 23.81
CA TRP A 375 -0.93 0.08 25.19
C TRP A 375 0.53 0.52 25.27
N ARG A 376 0.76 1.71 25.81
CA ARG A 376 2.07 2.33 26.02
C ARG A 376 2.27 2.64 27.49
N PRO A 377 2.73 1.65 28.29
CA PRO A 377 2.93 1.84 29.74
C PRO A 377 4.06 2.83 30.08
N GLY A 378 4.89 3.16 29.09
CA GLY A 378 5.98 4.12 29.23
C GLY A 378 6.58 4.46 27.86
N SER A 379 7.71 5.16 27.85
CA SER A 379 8.38 5.60 26.63
C SER A 379 9.17 4.49 25.92
N ARG A 380 9.38 3.34 26.55
CA ARG A 380 10.25 2.27 26.06
C ARG A 380 9.51 1.05 25.55
N LEU A 381 8.23 0.93 25.85
CA LEU A 381 7.45 -0.27 25.56
C LEU A 381 6.12 0.13 24.94
N SER A 382 5.78 -0.49 23.82
CA SER A 382 4.47 -0.38 23.22
C SER A 382 3.97 -1.73 22.74
N PHE A 383 2.67 -1.94 22.88
CA PHE A 383 1.92 -3.06 22.33
C PHE A 383 0.82 -2.54 21.44
N ALA A 384 0.59 -3.24 20.33
CA ALA A 384 -0.57 -3.02 19.48
C ALA A 384 -1.18 -4.38 19.10
N LEU A 385 -2.45 -4.54 19.43
CA LEU A 385 -3.27 -5.70 19.07
C LEU A 385 -4.26 -5.27 17.98
N SER A 386 -4.40 -6.08 16.94
CA SER A 386 -5.45 -5.92 15.93
C SER A 386 -6.14 -7.26 15.71
N LEU A 387 -7.45 -7.27 15.81
CA LEU A 387 -8.32 -8.43 15.56
C LEU A 387 -9.34 -8.04 14.50
N ASN A 388 -9.55 -8.90 13.51
CA ASN A 388 -10.60 -8.76 12.51
C ASN A 388 -11.28 -10.11 12.34
N HIS A 389 -12.57 -10.17 12.60
CA HIS A 389 -13.41 -11.33 12.44
C HIS A 389 -14.54 -11.01 11.48
N ASN A 390 -14.76 -11.87 10.48
CA ASN A 390 -15.89 -11.78 9.56
C ASN A 390 -16.67 -13.08 9.58
N GLU A 391 -17.98 -12.95 9.67
CA GLU A 391 -18.96 -14.00 9.39
C GLU A 391 -19.65 -13.65 8.07
N ILE A 392 -19.61 -14.54 7.11
CA ILE A 392 -20.18 -14.36 5.76
C ILE A 392 -21.13 -15.52 5.50
N ASP A 393 -22.38 -15.18 5.17
CA ASP A 393 -23.43 -16.16 4.83
C ASP A 393 -23.98 -15.82 3.44
N LEU A 394 -23.57 -16.65 2.45
CA LEU A 394 -23.99 -16.52 1.06
C LEU A 394 -24.76 -17.77 0.62
N PRO A 395 -25.67 -17.69 -0.36
CA PRO A 395 -26.29 -18.87 -0.97
C PRO A 395 -25.27 -19.87 -1.52
N GLU A 396 -24.11 -19.41 -1.92
CA GLU A 396 -22.99 -20.20 -2.46
C GLU A 396 -22.18 -20.93 -1.37
N GLY A 397 -22.33 -20.54 -0.10
CA GLY A 397 -21.70 -21.13 1.05
C GLY A 397 -21.40 -20.11 2.15
N ALA A 398 -21.46 -20.58 3.41
CA ALA A 398 -21.09 -19.79 4.56
C ALA A 398 -19.63 -20.05 4.96
N PHE A 399 -18.94 -19.02 5.44
CA PHE A 399 -17.56 -19.13 5.94
C PHE A 399 -17.23 -17.98 6.89
N GLU A 400 -16.21 -18.21 7.70
CA GLU A 400 -15.66 -17.21 8.63
C GLU A 400 -14.20 -16.90 8.26
N THR A 401 -13.75 -15.71 8.59
CA THR A 401 -12.34 -15.35 8.46
C THR A 401 -11.86 -14.59 9.69
N ASP A 402 -10.69 -14.99 10.19
CA ASP A 402 -10.02 -14.38 11.33
C ASP A 402 -8.63 -13.88 10.95
N LEU A 403 -8.34 -12.64 11.31
CA LEU A 403 -7.01 -12.07 11.23
C LEU A 403 -6.65 -11.47 12.59
N ALA A 404 -5.64 -12.04 13.22
CA ALA A 404 -5.09 -11.52 14.46
C ALA A 404 -3.65 -11.04 14.26
N SER A 405 -3.28 -9.92 14.86
CA SER A 405 -1.93 -9.36 14.80
C SER A 405 -1.54 -8.77 16.14
N LEU A 406 -0.41 -9.17 16.67
CA LEU A 406 0.20 -8.61 17.87
C LEU A 406 1.58 -8.04 17.51
N ARG A 407 1.75 -6.75 17.75
CA ARG A 407 3.04 -6.07 17.68
C ARG A 407 3.51 -5.71 19.10
N ALA A 408 4.78 -5.95 19.36
CA ALA A 408 5.42 -5.47 20.59
C ALA A 408 6.76 -4.82 20.26
N ASP A 409 6.91 -3.56 20.65
CA ASP A 409 8.12 -2.77 20.44
C ASP A 409 8.74 -2.44 21.78
N LEU A 410 10.03 -2.76 21.95
CA LEU A 410 10.79 -2.54 23.18
C LEU A 410 12.10 -1.84 22.85
N ASP A 411 12.30 -0.66 23.44
CA ASP A 411 13.54 0.10 23.41
C ASP A 411 14.28 -0.09 24.74
N PHE A 412 15.28 -0.97 24.76
CA PHE A 412 16.10 -1.23 25.95
C PHE A 412 16.93 0.00 26.31
N THR A 413 17.56 0.58 25.27
CA THR A 413 18.34 1.82 25.36
C THR A 413 18.09 2.65 24.08
N THR A 414 18.77 3.78 23.92
CA THR A 414 18.77 4.57 22.68
C THR A 414 19.46 3.84 21.52
N GLU A 415 20.33 2.87 21.84
CA GLU A 415 21.10 2.10 20.88
C GLU A 415 20.53 0.70 20.62
N MET A 416 19.72 0.14 21.56
CA MET A 416 19.25 -1.24 21.48
C MET A 416 17.73 -1.31 21.53
N SER A 417 17.13 -1.91 20.48
CA SER A 417 15.69 -2.05 20.37
C SER A 417 15.30 -3.43 19.81
N MET A 418 14.13 -3.89 20.23
CA MET A 418 13.49 -5.10 19.71
C MET A 418 12.12 -4.74 19.14
N ARG A 419 11.81 -5.25 17.98
CA ARG A 419 10.51 -5.15 17.32
C ARG A 419 10.01 -6.55 17.02
N SER A 420 8.78 -6.85 17.39
CA SER A 420 8.16 -8.15 17.11
C SER A 420 6.78 -7.99 16.51
N LEU A 421 6.45 -8.87 15.56
CA LEU A 421 5.18 -8.96 14.90
C LEU A 421 4.79 -10.44 14.82
N ILE A 422 3.63 -10.78 15.38
CA ILE A 422 3.03 -12.11 15.28
C ILE A 422 1.67 -11.94 14.62
N GLN A 423 1.37 -12.73 13.59
CA GLN A 423 0.12 -12.65 12.84
C GLN A 423 -0.46 -14.05 12.62
N TYR A 424 -1.77 -14.15 12.71
CA TYR A 424 -2.55 -15.32 12.33
C TYR A 424 -3.58 -14.95 11.29
N ASN A 425 -3.71 -15.76 10.24
CA ASN A 425 -4.66 -15.59 9.15
C ASN A 425 -5.35 -16.93 8.88
N SER A 426 -6.64 -17.02 9.21
CA SER A 426 -7.42 -18.25 9.03
C SER A 426 -7.67 -18.60 7.57
N GLN A 427 -7.77 -17.60 6.66
CA GLN A 427 -8.01 -17.85 5.22
C GLN A 427 -6.85 -18.60 4.56
N GLN A 428 -5.63 -18.39 5.04
CA GLN A 428 -4.41 -19.07 4.58
C GLN A 428 -3.98 -20.19 5.52
N ASP A 429 -4.65 -20.31 6.67
CA ASP A 429 -4.28 -21.20 7.78
C ASP A 429 -2.83 -21.04 8.23
N MET A 430 -2.34 -19.80 8.29
CA MET A 430 -0.93 -19.50 8.53
C MET A 430 -0.73 -18.63 9.75
N MET A 431 0.30 -18.98 10.52
CA MET A 431 0.88 -18.11 11.55
C MET A 431 2.26 -17.64 11.11
N LEU A 432 2.50 -16.34 11.22
CA LEU A 432 3.77 -15.70 10.92
C LEU A 432 4.32 -15.01 12.17
N ALA A 433 5.60 -15.22 12.46
CA ALA A 433 6.33 -14.50 13.50
C ALA A 433 7.58 -13.86 12.90
N ASN A 434 7.75 -12.54 13.15
CA ASN A 434 8.96 -11.79 12.83
C ASN A 434 9.45 -11.10 14.09
N VAL A 435 10.66 -11.39 14.54
CA VAL A 435 11.30 -10.74 15.68
C VAL A 435 12.64 -10.19 15.25
N ARG A 436 12.84 -8.90 15.44
CA ARG A 436 14.05 -8.19 15.04
C ARG A 436 14.67 -7.47 16.23
N LEU A 437 15.90 -7.84 16.58
CA LEU A 437 16.75 -7.13 17.50
C LEU A 437 17.73 -6.26 16.73
N ARG A 438 17.84 -4.98 17.06
CA ARG A 438 18.79 -4.02 16.50
C ARG A 438 19.67 -3.47 17.60
N TYR A 439 20.97 -3.40 17.35
CA TYR A 439 21.94 -2.74 18.20
C TYR A 439 22.83 -1.80 17.37
N ILE A 440 22.76 -0.50 17.70
CA ILE A 440 23.57 0.57 17.09
C ILE A 440 24.88 0.65 17.91
N TYR A 441 25.97 0.06 17.41
CA TYR A 441 27.23 0.08 18.12
C TYR A 441 28.06 1.34 17.86
N THR A 442 27.83 2.01 16.72
CA THR A 442 28.27 3.38 16.44
C THR A 442 27.21 4.06 15.55
N PRO A 443 27.07 5.40 15.57
CA PRO A 443 26.08 6.09 14.76
C PRO A 443 26.17 5.73 13.27
N GLY A 444 25.14 5.09 12.73
CA GLY A 444 25.06 4.63 11.34
C GLY A 444 25.60 3.22 11.11
N SER A 445 26.04 2.51 12.17
CA SER A 445 26.54 1.14 12.10
C SER A 445 25.74 0.26 13.05
N ASP A 446 25.09 -0.76 12.51
CA ASP A 446 24.09 -1.55 13.18
C ASP A 446 24.41 -3.04 13.15
N LEU A 447 24.02 -3.75 14.20
CA LEU A 447 23.88 -5.20 14.22
C LEU A 447 22.40 -5.55 14.26
N TYR A 448 21.99 -6.48 13.40
CA TYR A 448 20.64 -7.03 13.40
C TYR A 448 20.70 -8.54 13.66
N LEU A 449 19.78 -9.01 14.50
CA LEU A 449 19.41 -10.40 14.62
C LEU A 449 17.92 -10.49 14.32
N VAL A 450 17.57 -11.22 13.25
CA VAL A 450 16.19 -11.36 12.79
C VAL A 450 15.80 -12.82 12.84
N TYR A 451 14.66 -13.09 13.46
CA TYR A 451 14.00 -14.39 13.45
C TYR A 451 12.71 -14.29 12.66
N ASN A 452 12.57 -15.11 11.63
CA ASN A 452 11.34 -15.26 10.84
C ASN A 452 10.86 -16.70 10.96
N GLU A 453 9.55 -16.88 11.12
CA GLU A 453 8.92 -18.18 11.10
C GLU A 453 7.55 -18.10 10.45
N THR A 454 7.24 -19.03 9.59
CA THR A 454 5.93 -19.22 8.97
C THR A 454 5.48 -20.66 9.18
N GLN A 455 4.31 -20.86 9.78
CA GLN A 455 3.73 -22.16 10.07
C GLN A 455 2.32 -22.27 9.50
N VAL A 456 1.94 -23.45 9.01
CA VAL A 456 0.54 -23.86 8.82
C VAL A 456 0.01 -24.36 10.16
N VAL A 457 -1.14 -23.83 10.60
CA VAL A 457 -1.71 -24.12 11.93
C VAL A 457 -2.42 -25.47 11.94
N GLU A 458 -3.30 -25.74 10.96
CA GLU A 458 -3.95 -27.02 10.78
C GLU A 458 -3.00 -28.00 10.07
N GLY A 459 -2.50 -29.00 10.80
CA GLY A 459 -1.53 -29.99 10.29
C GLY A 459 -0.12 -29.78 10.79
N SER A 460 0.15 -28.78 11.61
CA SER A 460 1.40 -28.50 12.33
C SER A 460 2.67 -28.56 11.45
N GLY A 461 2.61 -28.01 10.24
CA GLY A 461 3.74 -27.92 9.32
C GLY A 461 4.50 -26.60 9.44
N LEU A 462 5.79 -26.66 9.79
CA LEU A 462 6.69 -25.53 9.56
C LEU A 462 6.85 -25.34 8.05
N VAL A 463 6.56 -24.13 7.55
CA VAL A 463 6.72 -23.80 6.12
C VAL A 463 8.11 -23.24 5.87
N ASP A 464 8.53 -22.30 6.73
CA ASP A 464 9.83 -21.64 6.64
C ASP A 464 10.27 -21.13 8.01
N ARG A 465 11.58 -21.22 8.27
CA ARG A 465 12.21 -20.65 9.46
C ARG A 465 13.59 -20.14 9.10
N ALA A 466 13.85 -18.85 9.41
CA ALA A 466 15.14 -18.25 9.17
C ALA A 466 15.63 -17.50 10.42
N VAL A 467 16.92 -17.65 10.71
CA VAL A 467 17.66 -16.82 11.65
C VAL A 467 18.73 -16.08 10.87
N LEU A 468 18.62 -14.76 10.83
CA LEU A 468 19.48 -13.90 10.04
C LEU A 468 20.31 -13.02 10.97
N PHE A 469 21.63 -12.97 10.74
CA PHE A 469 22.52 -12.03 11.38
C PHE A 469 23.10 -11.09 10.33
N LYS A 470 22.92 -9.78 10.55
CA LYS A 470 23.46 -8.75 9.67
C LYS A 470 24.27 -7.75 10.47
N ALA A 471 25.48 -7.43 9.98
CA ALA A 471 26.31 -6.35 10.50
C ALA A 471 26.50 -5.30 9.42
N THR A 472 26.25 -4.04 9.74
CA THR A 472 26.54 -2.90 8.85
C THR A 472 27.62 -2.04 9.49
N TYR A 473 28.49 -1.45 8.68
CA TYR A 473 29.52 -0.54 9.11
C TYR A 473 29.57 0.70 8.24
N LEU A 474 29.34 1.86 8.83
CA LEU A 474 29.37 3.14 8.13
C LEU A 474 30.77 3.78 8.20
N LEU A 475 31.43 3.92 7.05
CA LEU A 475 32.59 4.75 6.87
C LEU A 475 32.18 6.16 6.46
N ARG A 476 32.69 7.16 7.12
CA ARG A 476 32.52 8.58 6.76
C ARG A 476 33.88 9.14 6.36
N PHE A 477 33.94 9.77 5.21
CA PHE A 477 35.13 10.42 4.67
C PHE A 477 34.98 11.94 4.67
#